data_3aa07ea93c14e5617b3fb5b815a5666d
#
_entry.id   3aa07ea93c14e5617b3fb5b815a5666d
#
_cell.length_a   1.000
_cell.length_b   1.000
_cell.length_c   1.000
_cell.angle_alpha   90.00
_cell.angle_beta   90.00
_cell.angle_gamma   90.00
#
_symmetry.space_group_name_H-M   'P 1'
#
loop_
_entity.id
_entity.type
_entity.pdbx_description
1 polymer ?
#
loop_
_entity_poly.entity_id
_entity_poly.type
_entity_poly.pdbx_seq_one_letter_code
_entity_poly.pdbx_strand_id
1 'polypeptide(L)'
;MKAQQVIFHGEIQGEGFRYAIAHEAMSYDIKGEVHNMPDGTIKAQIVGSDEEIESFLQDLRDGRFGEDITEITMEEVELEPLQRMS
;
A
#
# COMPACT_ATOMS: atom_id res chain seq x y z
N MET A 1 -1.60 -17.40 0.78
CA MET A 1 -2.46 -16.21 0.83
C MET A 1 -1.92 -15.17 -0.15
N LYS A 2 -2.75 -14.74 -1.04
CA LYS A 2 -2.33 -13.79 -2.06
C LYS A 2 -2.47 -12.36 -1.59
N ALA A 3 -1.51 -11.53 -1.97
CA ALA A 3 -1.52 -10.12 -1.63
C ALA A 3 -1.06 -9.32 -2.82
N GLN A 4 -1.41 -8.03 -2.83
CA GLN A 4 -0.88 -7.11 -3.82
C GLN A 4 0.27 -6.35 -3.18
N GLN A 5 1.41 -6.36 -3.82
CA GLN A 5 2.54 -5.57 -3.39
C GLN A 5 2.52 -4.28 -4.20
N VAL A 6 2.29 -3.18 -3.51
CA VAL A 6 2.14 -1.89 -4.16
C VAL A 6 3.33 -1.04 -3.78
N ILE A 7 4.00 -0.48 -4.79
CA ILE A 7 5.15 0.37 -4.55
C ILE A 7 4.80 1.77 -5.05
N PHE A 8 4.87 2.73 -4.14
CA PHE A 8 4.57 4.12 -4.45
C PHE A 8 5.88 4.86 -4.68
N HIS A 9 5.97 5.55 -5.81
CA HIS A 9 7.13 6.35 -6.19
C HIS A 9 6.76 7.81 -6.13
N GLY A 10 7.69 8.66 -5.72
CA GLY A 10 7.47 10.09 -5.72
C GLY A 10 8.06 10.77 -4.51
N GLU A 11 7.62 11.99 -4.25
CA GLU A 11 8.05 12.78 -3.11
C GLU A 11 7.16 12.48 -1.92
N ILE A 12 7.25 11.24 -1.44
CA ILE A 12 6.33 10.71 -0.45
C ILE A 12 7.02 10.18 0.79
N GLN A 13 8.28 10.53 0.99
CA GLN A 13 9.01 10.10 2.16
C GLN A 13 8.46 10.77 3.42
N GLY A 14 8.60 10.06 4.53
CA GLY A 14 8.17 10.58 5.81
C GLY A 14 6.94 9.88 6.34
N GLU A 15 6.54 10.25 7.54
CA GLU A 15 5.45 9.59 8.22
C GLU A 15 4.08 9.99 7.69
N GLY A 16 3.99 11.18 7.08
CA GLY A 16 2.70 11.69 6.65
C GLY A 16 2.00 10.81 5.64
N PHE A 17 2.75 10.34 4.66
CA PHE A 17 2.16 9.51 3.62
C PHE A 17 1.80 8.12 4.15
N ARG A 18 2.68 7.55 4.98
CA ARG A 18 2.35 6.25 5.58
C ARG A 18 1.11 6.35 6.46
N TYR A 19 1.00 7.46 7.18
CA TYR A 19 -0.16 7.67 8.02
C TYR A 19 -1.43 7.80 7.17
N ALA A 20 -1.32 8.49 6.03
CA ALA A 20 -2.44 8.63 5.12
C ALA A 20 -2.88 7.28 4.56
N ILE A 21 -1.92 6.42 4.22
CA ILE A 21 -2.24 5.08 3.74
C ILE A 21 -3.00 4.30 4.80
N ALA A 22 -2.50 4.31 6.03
CA ALA A 22 -3.12 3.56 7.10
C ALA A 22 -4.53 4.08 7.39
N HIS A 23 -4.67 5.39 7.39
CA HIS A 23 -5.95 6.01 7.67
C HIS A 23 -6.97 5.69 6.58
N GLU A 24 -6.54 5.78 5.32
CA GLU A 24 -7.44 5.52 4.20
C GLU A 24 -7.85 4.05 4.17
N ALA A 25 -6.93 3.17 4.54
CA ALA A 25 -7.21 1.74 4.55
C ALA A 25 -8.33 1.36 5.50
N MET A 26 -8.55 2.18 6.52
CA MET A 26 -9.61 1.91 7.48
C MET A 26 -11.00 2.02 6.87
N SER A 27 -11.12 2.69 5.73
CA SER A 27 -12.40 2.84 5.04
C SER A 27 -12.71 1.65 4.13
N TYR A 28 -11.79 0.73 4.00
CA TYR A 28 -11.95 -0.40 3.10
C TYR A 28 -11.72 -1.71 3.82
N ASP A 29 -12.21 -2.79 3.22
CA ASP A 29 -12.03 -4.11 3.79
C ASP A 29 -10.71 -4.70 3.28
N ILE A 30 -9.62 -4.07 3.71
CA ILE A 30 -8.28 -4.50 3.33
C ILE A 30 -7.40 -4.52 4.56
N LYS A 31 -6.35 -5.33 4.48
CA LYS A 31 -5.36 -5.45 5.55
C LYS A 31 -3.99 -5.46 4.94
N GLY A 32 -3.01 -5.03 5.68
CA GLY A 32 -1.67 -5.06 5.14
C GLY A 32 -0.67 -4.32 6.00
N GLU A 33 0.52 -4.14 5.41
CA GLU A 33 1.62 -3.47 6.07
C GLU A 33 2.22 -2.46 5.11
N VAL A 34 2.82 -1.41 5.68
CA VAL A 34 3.41 -0.33 4.90
C VAL A 34 4.82 -0.11 5.42
N HIS A 35 5.78 -0.01 4.52
CA HIS A 35 7.17 0.17 4.88
C HIS A 35 7.84 1.23 4.03
N ASN A 36 8.66 2.07 4.67
CA ASN A 36 9.55 2.97 3.93
C ASN A 36 10.73 2.14 3.43
N MET A 37 11.07 2.32 2.16
CA MET A 37 12.18 1.60 1.57
C MET A 37 13.40 2.50 1.49
N PRO A 38 14.61 1.91 1.54
CA PRO A 38 15.84 2.72 1.49
C PRO A 38 16.00 3.54 0.22
N ASP A 39 15.35 3.12 -0.87
CA ASP A 39 15.48 3.83 -2.15
C ASP A 39 14.52 4.99 -2.29
N GLY A 40 13.78 5.32 -1.24
CA GLY A 40 12.87 6.45 -1.29
C GLY A 40 11.43 6.09 -1.65
N THR A 41 11.18 4.84 -1.96
CA THR A 41 9.82 4.42 -2.26
C THR A 41 9.12 3.96 -0.99
N ILE A 42 7.81 3.76 -1.10
CA ILE A 42 7.00 3.20 -0.02
C ILE A 42 6.36 1.93 -0.53
N LYS A 43 6.54 0.85 0.19
CA LYS A 43 6.00 -0.45 -0.20
C LYS A 43 4.87 -0.84 0.73
N ALA A 44 3.75 -1.24 0.15
CA ALA A 44 2.61 -1.74 0.90
C ALA A 44 2.26 -3.12 0.40
N GLN A 45 2.01 -4.05 1.33
CA GLN A 45 1.50 -5.37 0.96
C GLN A 45 0.08 -5.44 1.47
N ILE A 46 -0.87 -5.61 0.56
CA ILE A 46 -2.28 -5.43 0.86
C ILE A 46 -3.05 -6.70 0.50
N VAL A 47 -3.88 -7.15 1.41
CA VAL A 47 -4.78 -8.27 1.20
C VAL A 47 -6.21 -7.76 1.19
N GLY A 48 -6.95 -8.10 0.14
CA GLY A 48 -8.33 -7.66 0.00
C GLY A 48 -8.82 -7.98 -1.39
N SER A 49 -10.05 -7.61 -1.70
CA SER A 49 -10.57 -7.82 -3.04
C SER A 49 -9.97 -6.79 -3.99
N ASP A 50 -9.95 -7.14 -5.27
CA ASP A 50 -9.41 -6.22 -6.27
C ASP A 50 -10.16 -4.91 -6.28
N GLU A 51 -11.49 -4.96 -6.13
CA GLU A 51 -12.30 -3.76 -6.13
C GLU A 51 -11.96 -2.83 -4.98
N GLU A 52 -11.77 -3.42 -3.78
CA GLU A 52 -11.45 -2.60 -2.62
C GLU A 52 -10.07 -1.99 -2.76
N ILE A 53 -9.11 -2.77 -3.26
CA ILE A 53 -7.76 -2.27 -3.42
C ILE A 53 -7.73 -1.15 -4.46
N GLU A 54 -8.45 -1.31 -5.57
CA GLU A 54 -8.45 -0.28 -6.59
C GLU A 54 -9.09 1.00 -6.10
N SER A 55 -10.19 0.89 -5.35
CA SER A 55 -10.84 2.07 -4.80
C SER A 55 -9.93 2.78 -3.81
N PHE A 56 -9.25 2.00 -2.99
CA PHE A 56 -8.28 2.52 -2.02
C PHE A 56 -7.17 3.31 -2.73
N LEU A 57 -6.61 2.72 -3.79
CA LEU A 57 -5.54 3.40 -4.52
C LEU A 57 -6.04 4.66 -5.22
N GLN A 58 -7.27 4.61 -5.74
CA GLN A 58 -7.84 5.80 -6.39
C GLN A 58 -8.03 6.93 -5.40
N ASP A 59 -8.49 6.60 -4.18
CA ASP A 59 -8.67 7.62 -3.16
C ASP A 59 -7.33 8.24 -2.76
N LEU A 60 -6.27 7.44 -2.73
CA LEU A 60 -4.94 7.99 -2.43
C LEU A 60 -4.49 8.94 -3.53
N ARG A 61 -4.77 8.60 -4.80
CA ARG A 61 -4.40 9.47 -5.91
C ARG A 61 -5.18 10.77 -5.91
N ASP A 62 -6.44 10.70 -5.47
CA ASP A 62 -7.29 11.89 -5.43
C ASP A 62 -7.09 12.70 -4.17
N GLY A 63 -6.33 12.20 -3.22
CA GLY A 63 -6.15 12.84 -1.93
C GLY A 63 -4.99 13.83 -1.94
N ARG A 64 -4.62 14.27 -0.74
CA ARG A 64 -3.64 15.34 -0.57
C ARG A 64 -2.24 14.98 -1.09
N PHE A 65 -1.93 13.69 -1.17
CA PHE A 65 -0.62 13.26 -1.64
C PHE A 65 -0.63 12.84 -3.10
N GLY A 66 -1.77 12.99 -3.79
CA GLY A 66 -1.88 12.52 -5.16
C GLY A 66 -0.86 13.12 -6.10
N GLU A 67 -0.58 14.42 -5.93
CA GLU A 67 0.38 15.09 -6.80
C GLU A 67 1.80 14.68 -6.53
N ASP A 68 2.07 14.19 -5.32
CA ASP A 68 3.41 13.77 -4.96
C ASP A 68 3.72 12.35 -5.42
N ILE A 69 2.71 11.59 -5.80
CA ILE A 69 2.89 10.24 -6.30
C ILE A 69 3.17 10.31 -7.79
N THR A 70 4.35 9.88 -8.22
CA THR A 70 4.70 9.91 -9.62
C THR A 70 4.36 8.61 -10.34
N GLU A 71 4.34 7.51 -9.61
CA GLU A 71 4.07 6.22 -10.20
C GLU A 71 3.64 5.24 -9.12
N ILE A 72 2.72 4.34 -9.47
CA ILE A 72 2.34 3.25 -8.58
C ILE A 72 2.55 1.95 -9.33
N THR A 73 3.35 1.07 -8.76
CA THR A 73 3.61 -0.25 -9.31
C THR A 73 2.89 -1.27 -8.45
N MET A 74 2.21 -2.23 -9.09
CA MET A 74 1.47 -3.23 -8.34
C MET A 74 1.80 -4.60 -8.89
N GLU A 75 2.00 -5.54 -7.97
CA GLU A 75 2.37 -6.90 -8.32
C GLU A 75 1.73 -7.87 -7.36
N GLU A 76 1.15 -8.95 -7.89
CA GLU A 76 0.59 -9.97 -7.03
C GLU A 76 1.72 -10.83 -6.47
N VAL A 77 1.70 -11.04 -5.16
CA VAL A 77 2.70 -11.86 -4.50
C VAL A 77 2.01 -12.88 -3.61
N GLU A 78 2.69 -13.98 -3.37
CA GLU A 78 2.18 -15.01 -2.49
C GLU A 78 2.81 -14.82 -1.13
N LEU A 79 1.96 -14.64 -0.12
CA LEU A 79 2.43 -14.54 1.26
C LEU A 79 2.37 -15.91 1.90
N GLU A 80 3.42 -16.24 2.62
CA GLU A 80 3.44 -17.47 3.37
C GLU A 80 2.43 -17.40 4.48
N PRO A 81 1.72 -18.47 4.76
CA PRO A 81 0.87 -18.46 5.94
C PRO A 81 1.75 -18.30 7.16
N LEU A 82 1.19 -17.76 8.19
CA LEU A 82 1.92 -17.56 9.42
C LEU A 82 2.34 -18.93 9.96
N GLN A 83 3.65 -19.10 10.04
CA GLN A 83 4.17 -20.36 10.49
C GLN A 83 4.58 -20.26 11.90
N ARG A 84 4.51 -21.12 12.34
CA ARG A 84 5.05 -21.15 13.45
C ARG A 84 6.17 -21.79 13.41
N MET A 85 6.70 -21.77 13.22
CA MET A 85 7.57 -22.34 13.10
C MET A 85 7.82 -23.21 13.32
N SER A 86 7.83 -23.58 13.18
CA SER A 86 8.03 -24.67 13.45
C SER A 86 8.95 -25.22 13.65
#